data_d08a814e37c2eb8dee31788656eaeee8
#
_entry.id   d08a814e37c2eb8dee31788656eaeee8
#
_cell.length_a   1.000
_cell.length_b   1.000
_cell.length_c   1.000
_cell.angle_alpha   90.00
_cell.angle_beta   90.00
_cell.angle_gamma   90.00
#
_symmetry.space_group_name_H-M   'P 1'
#
loop_
_entity.id
_entity.type
_entity.pdbx_description
1 polymer ?
#
loop_
_entity_poly.entity_id
_entity_poly.type
_entity_poly.pdbx_seq_one_letter_code
_entity_poly.pdbx_strand_id
1 'polypeptide(L)'
;MKRPVYIAGASSRAQTTCEYLEYLNRDLRVSAYLVSPDMPDEDTVVGGVHVYSISVSSKLNTQYPVYIATRGVNQSKINRELREIGFQEIIPVTPELDMRLRNQYMQAVFSAHDRKFTKIEDLSGDPYILHSSEGAPSSADSKRIIKFQNVWAEKKTASIYVVSTVGANQLEDSYTFLPEERTIQAGAALTSERIPNACYDNVGENISQKNHQFCELTALYWLWRHAEDDYIGMVHYWRHFLLPDNWLNRMQHNNFDVLLPVPLYVAPTLELNFKARHLPRVWETMLAKLKESHPDDYDPISHYLKTSSLYSPCNMFVMKRQIMNEYCEWLFPILFAVSEEIGQVEDAYQNRYPGFLAERLMTAYFATHEDEYRIIYADKNFLK
;
A
#
# COMPACT_ATOMS: atom_id res chain seq x y z
N MET A 1 -17.40 -3.30 30.92
CA MET A 1 -16.28 -4.28 30.83
C MET A 1 -16.09 -4.57 29.34
N LYS A 2 -14.86 -4.45 28.80
CA LYS A 2 -14.63 -4.70 27.37
C LYS A 2 -14.91 -6.17 27.02
N ARG A 3 -15.50 -6.41 25.85
CA ARG A 3 -15.76 -7.76 25.32
C ARG A 3 -14.47 -8.39 24.83
N PRO A 4 -14.00 -9.50 25.43
CA PRO A 4 -12.76 -10.16 25.04
C PRO A 4 -12.92 -10.95 23.74
N VAL A 5 -11.87 -10.93 22.90
CA VAL A 5 -11.74 -11.76 21.72
C VAL A 5 -10.32 -12.30 21.61
N TYR A 6 -10.11 -13.33 20.80
CA TYR A 6 -8.79 -13.84 20.43
C TYR A 6 -8.50 -13.58 18.96
N ILE A 7 -7.21 -13.59 18.61
CA ILE A 7 -6.75 -13.57 17.21
C ILE A 7 -5.84 -14.76 16.99
N ALA A 8 -6.20 -15.64 16.07
CA ALA A 8 -5.34 -16.74 15.64
C ALA A 8 -4.32 -16.22 14.61
N GLY A 9 -3.04 -16.29 15.00
CA GLY A 9 -1.86 -15.69 14.39
C GLY A 9 -1.21 -14.68 15.33
N ALA A 10 0.11 -14.47 15.21
CA ALA A 10 0.88 -13.47 15.96
C ALA A 10 1.78 -12.60 15.07
N SER A 11 1.70 -12.78 13.73
CA SER A 11 2.46 -12.02 12.75
C SER A 11 1.87 -10.62 12.53
N SER A 12 2.49 -9.85 11.63
CA SER A 12 2.04 -8.49 11.28
C SER A 12 0.57 -8.38 10.92
N ARG A 13 0.01 -9.37 10.20
CA ARG A 13 -1.43 -9.36 9.86
C ARG A 13 -2.31 -9.44 11.10
N ALA A 14 -1.93 -10.26 12.08
CA ALA A 14 -2.66 -10.36 13.34
C ALA A 14 -2.58 -9.07 14.15
N GLN A 15 -1.39 -8.43 14.21
CA GLN A 15 -1.20 -7.15 14.87
C GLN A 15 -2.02 -6.03 14.21
N THR A 16 -2.02 -5.99 12.88
CA THR A 16 -2.85 -5.04 12.11
C THR A 16 -4.35 -5.27 12.36
N THR A 17 -4.79 -6.53 12.37
CA THR A 17 -6.19 -6.89 12.67
C THR A 17 -6.56 -6.50 14.11
N CYS A 18 -5.66 -6.70 15.07
CA CYS A 18 -5.83 -6.29 16.46
C CYS A 18 -6.10 -4.78 16.56
N GLU A 19 -5.24 -3.98 15.95
CA GLU A 19 -5.38 -2.53 15.92
C GLU A 19 -6.72 -2.11 15.33
N TYR A 20 -7.07 -2.64 14.15
CA TYR A 20 -8.34 -2.30 13.51
C TYR A 20 -9.55 -2.64 14.39
N LEU A 21 -9.57 -3.82 15.00
CA LEU A 21 -10.69 -4.25 15.84
C LEU A 21 -10.83 -3.41 17.11
N GLU A 22 -9.74 -3.15 17.82
CA GLU A 22 -9.78 -2.37 19.07
C GLU A 22 -10.04 -0.88 18.83
N TYR A 23 -9.48 -0.31 17.76
CA TYR A 23 -9.70 1.09 17.40
C TYR A 23 -11.14 1.35 16.98
N LEU A 24 -11.69 0.50 16.11
CA LEU A 24 -13.06 0.63 15.60
C LEU A 24 -14.12 0.27 16.63
N ASN A 25 -13.76 -0.53 17.63
CA ASN A 25 -14.70 -1.07 18.61
C ASN A 25 -14.13 -0.88 20.02
N ARG A 26 -14.37 0.29 20.60
CA ARG A 26 -13.81 0.64 21.93
C ARG A 26 -14.23 -0.31 23.07
N ASP A 27 -15.32 -1.05 22.87
CA ASP A 27 -15.81 -2.07 23.80
C ASP A 27 -15.19 -3.45 23.57
N LEU A 28 -14.31 -3.61 22.57
CA LEU A 28 -13.62 -4.86 22.27
C LEU A 28 -12.18 -4.80 22.81
N ARG A 29 -11.65 -5.94 23.24
CA ARG A 29 -10.26 -6.12 23.61
C ARG A 29 -9.73 -7.46 23.12
N VAL A 30 -8.59 -7.44 22.47
CA VAL A 30 -7.85 -8.66 22.13
C VAL A 30 -7.15 -9.17 23.38
N SER A 31 -7.59 -10.33 23.88
CA SER A 31 -7.08 -10.93 25.13
C SER A 31 -5.80 -11.73 24.91
N ALA A 32 -5.66 -12.36 23.75
CA ALA A 32 -4.44 -13.07 23.36
C ALA A 32 -4.37 -13.31 21.85
N TYR A 33 -3.14 -13.51 21.37
CA TYR A 33 -2.87 -14.17 20.11
C TYR A 33 -2.79 -15.68 20.30
N LEU A 34 -3.32 -16.45 19.35
CA LEU A 34 -3.30 -17.92 19.38
C LEU A 34 -2.41 -18.44 18.24
N VAL A 35 -1.48 -19.34 18.55
CA VAL A 35 -0.57 -19.93 17.56
C VAL A 35 -0.68 -21.47 17.56
N SER A 36 -0.39 -22.09 16.41
CA SER A 36 -0.35 -23.57 16.33
C SER A 36 0.72 -24.16 17.24
N PRO A 37 0.56 -25.42 17.69
CA PRO A 37 1.50 -26.09 18.60
C PRO A 37 2.93 -26.18 18.09
N ASP A 38 3.11 -26.14 16.78
CA ASP A 38 4.41 -26.24 16.10
C ASP A 38 5.22 -24.93 16.13
N MET A 39 4.65 -23.85 16.70
CA MET A 39 5.33 -22.55 16.82
C MET A 39 5.92 -22.38 18.22
N PRO A 40 7.19 -21.96 18.34
CA PRO A 40 7.80 -21.78 19.65
C PRO A 40 7.19 -20.59 20.42
N ASP A 41 7.14 -20.74 21.75
CA ASP A 41 6.94 -19.79 22.83
C ASP A 41 5.53 -19.52 23.36
N GLU A 42 5.28 -20.15 24.51
CA GLU A 42 4.06 -20.00 25.31
C GLU A 42 4.02 -18.71 26.19
N ASP A 43 5.11 -17.97 26.30
CA ASP A 43 5.20 -16.77 27.17
C ASP A 43 5.60 -15.49 26.41
N THR A 44 5.46 -15.48 25.07
CA THR A 44 5.80 -14.32 24.26
C THR A 44 4.69 -13.25 24.31
N VAL A 45 5.08 -11.99 24.42
CA VAL A 45 4.19 -10.84 24.31
C VAL A 45 4.50 -10.11 23.00
N VAL A 46 3.48 -9.91 22.17
CA VAL A 46 3.58 -9.19 20.90
C VAL A 46 2.67 -7.96 20.95
N GLY A 47 3.25 -6.78 20.83
CA GLY A 47 2.48 -5.53 20.92
C GLY A 47 1.68 -5.36 22.23
N GLY A 48 2.19 -5.90 23.34
CA GLY A 48 1.51 -5.87 24.65
C GLY A 48 0.42 -6.94 24.84
N VAL A 49 0.22 -7.84 23.86
CA VAL A 49 -0.77 -8.91 23.89
C VAL A 49 -0.05 -10.26 24.05
N HIS A 50 -0.48 -11.09 24.99
CA HIS A 50 0.08 -12.42 25.21
C HIS A 50 -0.16 -13.35 24.02
N VAL A 51 0.81 -14.25 23.78
CA VAL A 51 0.71 -15.31 22.78
C VAL A 51 0.54 -16.64 23.47
N TYR A 52 -0.51 -17.40 23.14
CA TYR A 52 -0.73 -18.74 23.66
C TYR A 52 -0.75 -19.76 22.54
N SER A 53 -0.18 -20.94 22.81
CA SER A 53 -0.37 -22.09 21.93
C SER A 53 -1.81 -22.60 22.03
N ILE A 54 -2.39 -22.96 20.90
CA ILE A 54 -3.72 -23.60 20.81
C ILE A 54 -3.74 -24.92 21.61
N SER A 55 -2.59 -25.60 21.81
CA SER A 55 -2.49 -26.82 22.62
C SER A 55 -2.78 -26.59 24.12
N VAL A 56 -2.66 -25.38 24.63
CA VAL A 56 -2.91 -25.03 26.03
C VAL A 56 -4.38 -24.66 26.24
N SER A 57 -5.29 -25.55 25.83
CA SER A 57 -6.74 -25.34 25.86
C SER A 57 -7.33 -25.00 27.24
N SER A 58 -6.70 -25.46 28.33
CA SER A 58 -7.16 -25.21 29.70
C SER A 58 -7.08 -23.74 30.15
N LYS A 59 -6.29 -22.92 29.46
CA LYS A 59 -6.14 -21.46 29.70
C LYS A 59 -7.07 -20.63 28.83
N LEU A 60 -7.76 -21.24 27.86
CA LEU A 60 -8.55 -20.52 26.86
C LEU A 60 -10.04 -20.55 27.18
N ASN A 61 -10.74 -19.44 27.07
CA ASN A 61 -12.17 -19.39 27.16
C ASN A 61 -12.80 -19.55 25.77
N THR A 62 -13.34 -20.73 25.49
CA THR A 62 -13.90 -21.09 24.17
C THR A 62 -15.21 -20.36 23.82
N GLN A 63 -15.76 -19.56 24.76
CA GLN A 63 -16.90 -18.68 24.50
C GLN A 63 -16.49 -17.34 23.87
N TYR A 64 -15.19 -17.02 23.85
CA TYR A 64 -14.74 -15.80 23.20
C TYR A 64 -14.63 -16.02 21.69
N PRO A 65 -15.05 -15.02 20.87
CA PRO A 65 -14.84 -15.04 19.43
C PRO A 65 -13.35 -15.13 19.08
N VAL A 66 -13.01 -15.84 18.01
CA VAL A 66 -11.64 -15.94 17.49
C VAL A 66 -11.60 -15.43 16.04
N TYR A 67 -10.79 -14.43 15.78
CA TYR A 67 -10.49 -13.96 14.41
C TYR A 67 -9.27 -14.70 13.88
N ILE A 68 -9.38 -15.38 12.72
CA ILE A 68 -8.23 -16.05 12.09
C ILE A 68 -7.52 -15.05 11.16
N ALA A 69 -6.44 -14.45 11.63
CA ALA A 69 -5.68 -13.43 10.91
C ALA A 69 -4.34 -13.98 10.37
N THR A 70 -4.38 -15.13 9.70
CA THR A 70 -3.24 -15.77 9.03
C THR A 70 -3.37 -15.73 7.50
N ARG A 71 -2.35 -16.25 6.78
CA ARG A 71 -2.46 -16.43 5.33
C ARG A 71 -3.57 -17.43 4.99
N GLY A 72 -4.26 -17.22 3.87
CA GLY A 72 -5.43 -18.04 3.47
C GLY A 72 -5.17 -19.54 3.47
N VAL A 73 -3.99 -19.98 3.03
CA VAL A 73 -3.58 -21.39 3.02
C VAL A 73 -3.61 -22.08 4.41
N ASN A 74 -3.46 -21.32 5.48
CA ASN A 74 -3.45 -21.82 6.85
C ASN A 74 -4.82 -21.72 7.55
N GLN A 75 -5.77 -20.94 7.00
CA GLN A 75 -7.03 -20.64 7.67
C GLN A 75 -7.88 -21.88 7.89
N SER A 76 -7.95 -22.79 6.92
CA SER A 76 -8.74 -24.03 7.02
C SER A 76 -8.21 -24.97 8.10
N LYS A 77 -6.87 -25.10 8.21
CA LYS A 77 -6.22 -25.92 9.25
C LYS A 77 -6.54 -25.36 10.64
N ILE A 78 -6.28 -24.06 10.83
CA ILE A 78 -6.49 -23.39 12.11
C ILE A 78 -7.97 -23.37 12.52
N ASN A 79 -8.88 -23.18 11.58
CA ASN A 79 -10.32 -23.25 11.85
C ASN A 79 -10.72 -24.62 12.41
N ARG A 80 -10.22 -25.71 11.83
CA ARG A 80 -10.48 -27.06 12.31
C ARG A 80 -9.92 -27.28 13.71
N GLU A 81 -8.67 -26.91 13.96
CA GLU A 81 -8.03 -27.02 15.27
C GLU A 81 -8.81 -26.25 16.36
N LEU A 82 -9.26 -25.04 16.07
CA LEU A 82 -10.06 -24.24 16.99
C LEU A 82 -11.42 -24.88 17.29
N ARG A 83 -12.09 -25.48 16.29
CA ARG A 83 -13.35 -26.21 16.51
C ARG A 83 -13.18 -27.45 17.36
N GLU A 84 -12.09 -28.19 17.16
CA GLU A 84 -11.77 -29.38 17.96
C GLU A 84 -11.57 -29.06 19.46
N ILE A 85 -11.07 -27.86 19.78
CA ILE A 85 -10.92 -27.34 21.14
C ILE A 85 -12.26 -26.85 21.72
N GLY A 86 -13.27 -26.59 20.89
CA GLY A 86 -14.61 -26.20 21.31
C GLY A 86 -14.99 -24.76 21.12
N PHE A 87 -14.20 -23.97 20.37
CA PHE A 87 -14.59 -22.61 20.01
C PHE A 87 -15.84 -22.61 19.12
N GLN A 88 -16.81 -21.76 19.48
CA GLN A 88 -18.10 -21.67 18.80
C GLN A 88 -18.10 -20.59 17.72
N GLU A 89 -17.56 -19.41 18.01
CA GLU A 89 -17.52 -18.26 17.12
C GLU A 89 -16.11 -18.09 16.54
N ILE A 90 -15.92 -18.52 15.29
CA ILE A 90 -14.64 -18.46 14.58
C ILE A 90 -14.85 -17.63 13.31
N ILE A 91 -14.10 -16.53 13.18
CA ILE A 91 -14.27 -15.53 12.14
C ILE A 91 -12.97 -15.47 11.30
N PRO A 92 -12.94 -16.08 10.11
CA PRO A 92 -11.81 -15.93 9.20
C PRO A 92 -11.70 -14.47 8.73
N VAL A 93 -10.51 -13.89 8.86
CA VAL A 93 -10.22 -12.57 8.27
C VAL A 93 -9.94 -12.80 6.78
N THR A 94 -11.03 -12.81 5.99
CA THR A 94 -10.96 -12.89 4.54
C THR A 94 -10.35 -11.62 3.95
N PRO A 95 -9.94 -11.60 2.66
CA PRO A 95 -9.51 -10.38 1.99
C PRO A 95 -10.54 -9.25 2.06
N GLU A 96 -11.84 -9.57 1.91
CA GLU A 96 -12.94 -8.60 1.96
C GLU A 96 -13.13 -8.03 3.36
N LEU A 97 -13.04 -8.87 4.40
CA LEU A 97 -13.12 -8.40 5.80
C LEU A 97 -11.92 -7.54 6.15
N ASP A 98 -10.71 -7.95 5.77
CA ASP A 98 -9.48 -7.17 5.97
C ASP A 98 -9.56 -5.80 5.30
N MET A 99 -9.99 -5.75 4.04
CA MET A 99 -10.16 -4.53 3.28
C MET A 99 -11.22 -3.61 3.94
N ARG A 100 -12.35 -4.16 4.36
CA ARG A 100 -13.40 -3.40 5.04
C ARG A 100 -12.92 -2.81 6.37
N LEU A 101 -12.27 -3.60 7.21
CA LEU A 101 -11.73 -3.14 8.49
C LEU A 101 -10.68 -2.04 8.29
N ARG A 102 -9.78 -2.23 7.33
CA ARG A 102 -8.77 -1.25 6.97
C ARG A 102 -9.40 0.07 6.52
N ASN A 103 -10.35 0.03 5.60
CA ASN A 103 -11.01 1.22 5.06
C ASN A 103 -11.77 1.98 6.16
N GLN A 104 -12.48 1.28 7.04
CA GLN A 104 -13.14 1.89 8.21
C GLN A 104 -12.13 2.51 9.18
N TYR A 105 -11.02 1.82 9.44
CA TYR A 105 -9.94 2.33 10.27
C TYR A 105 -9.32 3.61 9.68
N MET A 106 -8.99 3.61 8.36
CA MET A 106 -8.47 4.80 7.70
C MET A 106 -9.44 5.97 7.76
N GLN A 107 -10.73 5.73 7.50
CA GLN A 107 -11.76 6.77 7.63
C GLN A 107 -11.77 7.36 9.03
N ALA A 108 -11.70 6.54 10.07
CA ALA A 108 -11.74 6.99 11.46
C ALA A 108 -10.46 7.72 11.87
N VAL A 109 -9.27 7.22 11.48
CA VAL A 109 -7.98 7.84 11.80
C VAL A 109 -7.82 9.19 11.09
N PHE A 110 -8.15 9.27 9.80
CA PHE A 110 -8.08 10.54 9.06
C PHE A 110 -9.03 11.57 9.66
N SER A 111 -10.28 11.18 9.96
CA SER A 111 -11.24 12.08 10.60
C SER A 111 -10.80 12.55 11.98
N ALA A 112 -10.11 11.72 12.76
CA ALA A 112 -9.58 12.10 14.07
C ALA A 112 -8.45 13.16 14.00
N HIS A 113 -7.87 13.36 12.81
CA HIS A 113 -6.83 14.36 12.54
C HIS A 113 -7.31 15.48 11.60
N ASP A 114 -8.63 15.67 11.49
CA ASP A 114 -9.27 16.67 10.60
C ASP A 114 -8.87 16.52 9.11
N ARG A 115 -8.50 15.30 8.70
CA ARG A 115 -8.12 14.94 7.33
C ARG A 115 -9.23 14.14 6.66
N LYS A 116 -9.31 14.23 5.34
CA LYS A 116 -10.30 13.48 4.56
C LYS A 116 -9.66 12.26 3.91
N PHE A 117 -10.15 11.08 4.28
CA PHE A 117 -9.86 9.86 3.54
C PHE A 117 -10.87 9.71 2.40
N THR A 118 -10.40 9.71 1.16
CA THR A 118 -11.26 9.60 -0.03
C THR A 118 -10.76 8.45 -0.90
N LYS A 119 -11.66 7.56 -1.28
CA LYS A 119 -11.36 6.46 -2.22
C LYS A 119 -11.87 6.81 -3.62
N ILE A 120 -11.18 6.32 -4.64
CA ILE A 120 -11.56 6.59 -6.03
C ILE A 120 -12.95 6.04 -6.36
N GLU A 121 -13.35 4.94 -5.74
CA GLU A 121 -14.67 4.34 -5.93
C GLU A 121 -15.82 5.21 -5.39
N ASP A 122 -15.54 6.06 -4.39
CA ASP A 122 -16.52 6.95 -3.77
C ASP A 122 -16.77 8.23 -4.57
N LEU A 123 -15.97 8.47 -5.61
CA LEU A 123 -16.11 9.65 -6.46
C LEU A 123 -17.13 9.43 -7.58
N SER A 124 -17.85 10.49 -7.93
CA SER A 124 -18.59 10.51 -9.18
C SER A 124 -17.64 10.63 -10.38
N GLY A 125 -17.84 9.79 -11.39
CA GLY A 125 -17.24 9.95 -12.71
C GLY A 125 -18.06 10.80 -13.67
N ASP A 126 -19.21 11.28 -13.22
CA ASP A 126 -20.10 12.13 -13.99
C ASP A 126 -19.84 13.60 -13.65
N PRO A 127 -19.46 14.44 -14.61
CA PRO A 127 -19.21 15.87 -14.37
C PRO A 127 -20.45 16.64 -13.92
N TYR A 128 -21.62 16.02 -13.93
CA TYR A 128 -22.91 16.66 -13.66
C TYR A 128 -23.51 16.38 -12.29
N ILE A 129 -22.92 15.54 -11.46
CA ILE A 129 -23.34 15.42 -10.07
C ILE A 129 -22.62 16.49 -9.25
N LEU A 130 -23.01 17.75 -9.46
CA LEU A 130 -22.92 18.72 -8.39
C LEU A 130 -23.78 18.19 -7.26
N HIS A 131 -23.19 17.97 -6.09
CA HIS A 131 -23.96 17.77 -4.86
C HIS A 131 -24.75 19.04 -4.58
N SER A 132 -25.88 19.21 -5.25
CA SER A 132 -26.89 20.16 -4.84
C SER A 132 -27.65 19.50 -3.68
N SER A 133 -27.27 19.84 -2.48
CA SER A 133 -28.10 19.60 -1.30
C SER A 133 -29.41 20.38 -1.32
N GLU A 134 -29.71 21.13 -2.39
CA GLU A 134 -30.94 21.94 -2.49
C GLU A 134 -31.38 22.06 -3.98
N GLY A 135 -32.48 21.36 -4.31
CA GLY A 135 -33.38 21.69 -5.41
C GLY A 135 -32.96 21.23 -6.81
N ALA A 136 -33.91 20.74 -7.58
CA ALA A 136 -33.73 20.43 -8.99
C ALA A 136 -33.36 21.69 -9.77
N PRO A 137 -32.41 21.61 -10.76
CA PRO A 137 -32.00 22.77 -11.54
C PRO A 137 -33.18 23.36 -12.34
N SER A 138 -33.29 24.66 -12.36
CA SER A 138 -34.30 25.35 -13.17
C SER A 138 -33.98 25.19 -14.68
N SER A 139 -34.98 25.36 -15.54
CA SER A 139 -34.81 25.21 -17.01
C SER A 139 -33.78 26.15 -17.62
N ALA A 140 -33.41 27.24 -16.92
CA ALA A 140 -32.36 28.18 -17.31
C ALA A 140 -30.95 27.61 -17.03
N ASP A 141 -30.81 26.79 -15.99
CA ASP A 141 -29.54 26.15 -15.63
C ASP A 141 -29.20 25.00 -16.59
N SER A 142 -30.21 24.33 -17.14
CA SER A 142 -30.03 23.29 -18.15
C SER A 142 -29.34 23.79 -19.42
N LYS A 143 -29.64 25.02 -19.85
CA LYS A 143 -28.97 25.67 -20.99
C LYS A 143 -27.52 26.10 -20.65
N ARG A 144 -27.26 26.44 -19.42
CA ARG A 144 -25.93 26.78 -18.91
C ARG A 144 -25.05 25.52 -18.79
N ILE A 145 -25.63 24.44 -18.32
CA ILE A 145 -24.99 23.10 -18.25
C ILE A 145 -24.57 22.64 -19.65
N ILE A 146 -25.46 22.74 -20.66
CA ILE A 146 -25.14 22.36 -22.05
C ILE A 146 -23.99 23.21 -22.64
N LYS A 147 -23.84 24.48 -22.22
CA LYS A 147 -22.74 25.33 -22.64
C LYS A 147 -21.40 24.98 -21.99
N PHE A 148 -21.42 24.44 -20.76
CA PHE A 148 -20.25 23.87 -20.11
C PHE A 148 -19.88 22.47 -20.64
N GLN A 149 -20.83 21.71 -21.19
CA GLN A 149 -20.56 20.42 -21.85
C GLN A 149 -19.61 20.52 -23.04
N ASN A 150 -19.50 21.67 -23.65
CA ASN A 150 -18.63 21.90 -24.81
C ASN A 150 -17.23 22.48 -24.44
N VAL A 151 -16.94 22.69 -23.16
CA VAL A 151 -15.56 22.86 -22.70
C VAL A 151 -14.99 21.45 -22.50
N TRP A 152 -14.59 20.82 -23.59
CA TRP A 152 -13.85 19.58 -23.60
C TRP A 152 -12.56 19.83 -22.80
N ALA A 153 -12.52 19.35 -21.57
CA ALA A 153 -11.23 19.09 -20.96
C ALA A 153 -10.49 18.18 -21.94
N GLU A 154 -9.33 18.56 -22.40
CA GLU A 154 -8.49 17.73 -23.26
C GLU A 154 -8.47 16.33 -22.69
N LYS A 155 -8.78 15.32 -23.52
CA LYS A 155 -8.80 13.95 -23.07
C LYS A 155 -7.38 13.58 -22.65
N LYS A 156 -7.16 13.51 -21.35
CA LYS A 156 -5.87 13.14 -20.79
C LYS A 156 -5.52 11.69 -21.11
N THR A 157 -4.25 11.48 -21.38
CA THR A 157 -3.70 10.13 -21.58
C THR A 157 -3.23 9.52 -20.28
N ALA A 158 -3.28 8.20 -20.17
CA ALA A 158 -2.82 7.48 -19.00
C ALA A 158 -2.20 6.14 -19.38
N SER A 159 -1.13 5.78 -18.71
CA SER A 159 -0.54 4.44 -18.74
C SER A 159 -0.20 3.96 -17.35
N ILE A 160 -0.62 2.75 -17.02
CA ILE A 160 -0.27 2.05 -15.78
C ILE A 160 0.70 0.92 -16.14
N TYR A 161 1.93 1.02 -15.68
CA TYR A 161 2.96 0.05 -15.99
C TYR A 161 2.98 -1.08 -14.96
N VAL A 162 2.74 -2.31 -15.45
CA VAL A 162 2.77 -3.54 -14.68
C VAL A 162 4.18 -4.06 -14.65
N VAL A 163 4.88 -3.83 -13.55
CA VAL A 163 6.28 -4.25 -13.39
C VAL A 163 6.35 -5.77 -13.24
N SER A 164 7.10 -6.41 -14.13
CA SER A 164 7.34 -7.84 -14.14
C SER A 164 8.81 -8.14 -14.39
N THR A 165 9.22 -9.39 -14.19
CA THR A 165 10.58 -9.88 -14.46
C THR A 165 10.48 -11.23 -15.13
N VAL A 166 11.50 -11.59 -15.91
CA VAL A 166 11.62 -12.94 -16.46
C VAL A 166 11.69 -13.94 -15.31
N GLY A 167 10.96 -15.05 -15.43
CA GLY A 167 10.83 -16.04 -14.37
C GLY A 167 9.88 -15.66 -13.24
N ALA A 168 9.13 -14.55 -13.38
CA ALA A 168 7.98 -14.30 -12.50
C ALA A 168 7.05 -15.52 -12.48
N ASN A 169 6.59 -15.91 -11.29
CA ASN A 169 5.69 -17.05 -11.15
C ASN A 169 4.44 -16.84 -12.02
N GLN A 170 4.03 -17.91 -12.70
CA GLN A 170 2.77 -17.90 -13.43
C GLN A 170 1.63 -17.74 -12.41
N LEU A 171 0.76 -16.76 -12.65
CA LEU A 171 -0.37 -16.52 -11.78
C LEU A 171 -1.43 -17.62 -11.96
N GLU A 172 -2.00 -18.10 -10.86
CA GLU A 172 -3.13 -19.03 -10.86
C GLU A 172 -4.45 -18.29 -11.11
N ASP A 173 -4.55 -17.05 -10.59
CA ASP A 173 -5.72 -16.21 -10.76
C ASP A 173 -5.74 -15.59 -12.17
N SER A 174 -6.91 -15.63 -12.83
CA SER A 174 -7.12 -14.87 -14.06
C SER A 174 -7.32 -13.40 -13.73
N TYR A 175 -6.55 -12.54 -14.40
CA TYR A 175 -6.70 -11.09 -14.32
C TYR A 175 -6.86 -10.49 -15.71
N THR A 176 -7.85 -9.63 -15.87
CA THR A 176 -8.04 -8.87 -17.11
C THR A 176 -7.39 -7.51 -16.93
N PHE A 177 -6.39 -7.21 -17.76
CA PHE A 177 -5.73 -5.92 -17.78
C PHE A 177 -6.70 -4.80 -18.12
N LEU A 178 -6.57 -3.67 -17.44
CA LEU A 178 -7.23 -2.43 -17.85
C LEU A 178 -6.65 -1.96 -19.21
N PRO A 179 -7.41 -1.22 -20.01
CA PRO A 179 -6.93 -0.71 -21.31
C PRO A 179 -5.65 0.13 -21.18
N GLU A 180 -5.45 0.78 -20.05
CA GLU A 180 -4.28 1.62 -19.74
C GLU A 180 -3.10 0.82 -19.20
N GLU A 181 -3.27 -0.46 -18.83
CA GLU A 181 -2.19 -1.29 -18.30
C GLU A 181 -1.27 -1.82 -19.39
N ARG A 182 0.04 -1.71 -19.15
CA ARG A 182 1.12 -2.16 -20.04
C ARG A 182 2.20 -2.84 -19.23
N THR A 183 2.70 -3.96 -19.69
CA THR A 183 3.80 -4.66 -19.00
C THR A 183 5.13 -3.93 -19.24
N ILE A 184 5.94 -3.79 -18.18
CA ILE A 184 7.33 -3.39 -18.24
C ILE A 184 8.21 -4.45 -17.59
N GLN A 185 9.24 -4.93 -18.32
CA GLN A 185 10.24 -5.84 -17.78
C GLN A 185 11.30 -5.06 -17.04
N ALA A 186 11.37 -5.22 -15.72
CA ALA A 186 12.42 -4.69 -14.87
C ALA A 186 13.64 -5.60 -14.88
N GLY A 187 14.86 -5.00 -14.84
CA GLY A 187 16.11 -5.74 -14.91
C GLY A 187 16.39 -6.34 -16.29
N ALA A 188 15.85 -5.76 -17.35
CA ALA A 188 16.04 -6.25 -18.72
C ALA A 188 17.52 -6.25 -19.17
N ALA A 189 18.38 -5.46 -18.53
CA ALA A 189 19.82 -5.48 -18.80
C ALA A 189 20.55 -6.70 -18.21
N LEU A 190 19.92 -7.46 -17.31
CA LEU A 190 20.53 -8.59 -16.61
C LEU A 190 20.27 -9.94 -17.28
N THR A 191 19.47 -9.97 -18.33
CA THR A 191 19.11 -11.20 -19.06
C THR A 191 18.90 -10.93 -20.55
N SER A 192 19.13 -11.93 -21.39
CA SER A 192 18.79 -11.90 -22.80
C SER A 192 17.33 -12.27 -23.09
N GLU A 193 16.65 -12.87 -22.12
CA GLU A 193 15.24 -13.23 -22.24
C GLU A 193 14.35 -11.99 -22.20
N ARG A 194 13.23 -12.02 -22.95
CA ARG A 194 12.30 -10.91 -23.08
C ARG A 194 10.87 -11.36 -22.86
N ILE A 195 10.15 -10.58 -22.06
CA ILE A 195 8.70 -10.75 -21.89
C ILE A 195 8.04 -10.22 -23.18
N PRO A 196 7.24 -11.04 -23.89
CA PRO A 196 6.58 -10.61 -25.11
C PRO A 196 5.67 -9.39 -24.88
N ASN A 197 5.67 -8.45 -25.82
CA ASN A 197 4.84 -7.24 -25.82
C ASN A 197 5.06 -6.32 -24.60
N ALA A 198 6.16 -6.45 -23.87
CA ALA A 198 6.51 -5.58 -22.77
C ALA A 198 7.41 -4.41 -23.23
N CYS A 199 7.36 -3.29 -22.49
CA CYS A 199 8.44 -2.31 -22.48
C CYS A 199 9.63 -2.89 -21.70
N TYR A 200 10.82 -2.36 -21.95
CA TYR A 200 12.05 -2.83 -21.31
C TYR A 200 12.77 -1.67 -20.64
N ASP A 201 13.06 -1.82 -19.35
CA ASP A 201 13.70 -0.78 -18.54
C ASP A 201 15.18 -0.51 -18.86
N ASN A 202 15.75 -1.21 -19.87
CA ASN A 202 17.13 -1.05 -20.31
C ASN A 202 17.29 -0.24 -21.61
N VAL A 203 16.22 0.41 -22.08
CA VAL A 203 16.23 1.24 -23.28
C VAL A 203 16.49 2.70 -22.91
N GLY A 204 17.36 3.41 -23.63
CA GLY A 204 17.70 4.81 -23.36
C GLY A 204 18.39 5.01 -22.01
N GLU A 205 18.16 6.15 -21.37
CA GLU A 205 18.70 6.45 -20.05
C GLU A 205 18.04 5.55 -18.99
N ASN A 206 18.83 4.74 -18.26
CA ASN A 206 18.29 3.74 -17.37
C ASN A 206 19.28 3.31 -16.27
N ILE A 207 18.76 2.58 -15.28
CA ILE A 207 19.53 1.94 -14.22
C ILE A 207 19.23 0.42 -14.13
N SER A 208 18.83 -0.20 -15.22
CA SER A 208 18.40 -1.59 -15.29
C SER A 208 19.43 -2.59 -14.73
N GLN A 209 20.73 -2.31 -14.87
CA GLN A 209 21.83 -3.09 -14.29
C GLN A 209 21.79 -3.15 -12.75
N LYS A 210 21.13 -2.20 -12.08
CA LYS A 210 21.00 -2.15 -10.62
C LYS A 210 19.81 -2.95 -10.10
N ASN A 211 19.07 -3.68 -10.92
CA ASN A 211 17.80 -4.30 -10.56
C ASN A 211 17.91 -5.30 -9.39
N HIS A 212 19.02 -6.02 -9.22
CA HIS A 212 19.23 -6.90 -8.06
C HIS A 212 19.12 -6.16 -6.71
N GLN A 213 19.35 -4.85 -6.70
CA GLN A 213 19.26 -4.01 -5.51
C GLN A 213 18.04 -3.08 -5.55
N PHE A 214 17.79 -2.43 -6.68
CA PHE A 214 16.72 -1.44 -6.86
C PHE A 214 15.36 -2.05 -7.22
N CYS A 215 15.30 -3.31 -7.60
CA CYS A 215 14.06 -4.04 -7.94
C CYS A 215 13.16 -3.23 -8.90
N GLU A 216 11.88 -3.02 -8.52
CA GLU A 216 10.89 -2.25 -9.28
C GLU A 216 11.29 -0.80 -9.53
N LEU A 217 12.19 -0.26 -8.73
CA LEU A 217 12.66 1.12 -8.90
C LEU A 217 13.46 1.32 -10.19
N THR A 218 13.99 0.26 -10.81
CA THR A 218 14.61 0.39 -12.13
C THR A 218 13.57 0.69 -13.21
N ALA A 219 12.37 0.12 -13.08
CA ALA A 219 11.23 0.49 -13.91
C ALA A 219 10.76 1.92 -13.59
N LEU A 220 10.64 2.32 -12.30
CA LEU A 220 10.28 3.68 -11.93
C LEU A 220 11.25 4.71 -12.52
N TYR A 221 12.56 4.45 -12.45
CA TYR A 221 13.56 5.33 -13.06
C TYR A 221 13.34 5.47 -14.57
N TRP A 222 13.09 4.35 -15.24
CA TRP A 222 12.82 4.35 -16.68
C TRP A 222 11.54 5.13 -17.00
N LEU A 223 10.46 4.96 -16.23
CA LEU A 223 9.22 5.73 -16.38
C LEU A 223 9.46 7.23 -16.25
N TRP A 224 10.21 7.64 -15.24
CA TRP A 224 10.60 9.03 -15.05
C TRP A 224 11.29 9.64 -16.27
N ARG A 225 12.17 8.86 -16.93
CA ARG A 225 12.96 9.36 -18.07
C ARG A 225 12.25 9.25 -19.42
N HIS A 226 11.24 8.38 -19.56
CA HIS A 226 10.70 8.02 -20.86
C HIS A 226 9.17 8.04 -20.99
N ALA A 227 8.41 8.04 -19.88
CA ALA A 227 6.96 8.03 -19.97
C ALA A 227 6.40 9.43 -20.28
N GLU A 228 5.47 9.50 -21.25
CA GLU A 228 4.97 10.77 -21.79
C GLU A 228 3.49 11.03 -21.51
N ASP A 229 2.73 10.03 -21.05
CA ASP A 229 1.31 10.20 -20.75
C ASP A 229 1.07 11.23 -19.63
N ASP A 230 -0.11 11.85 -19.62
CA ASP A 230 -0.47 12.85 -18.59
C ASP A 230 -0.53 12.25 -17.18
N TYR A 231 -1.00 11.00 -17.08
CA TYR A 231 -1.00 10.22 -15.85
C TYR A 231 -0.17 8.95 -16.03
N ILE A 232 0.75 8.73 -15.10
CA ILE A 232 1.63 7.56 -15.08
C ILE A 232 1.33 6.75 -13.82
N GLY A 233 1.10 5.46 -14.02
CA GLY A 233 0.92 4.52 -12.93
C GLY A 233 2.00 3.44 -12.91
N MET A 234 2.28 2.91 -11.73
CA MET A 234 3.14 1.75 -11.52
C MET A 234 2.46 0.76 -10.57
N VAL A 235 2.36 -0.48 -11.01
CA VAL A 235 1.82 -1.62 -10.26
C VAL A 235 2.72 -2.84 -10.48
N HIS A 236 2.44 -3.96 -9.81
CA HIS A 236 3.22 -5.19 -9.97
C HIS A 236 2.40 -6.28 -10.65
N TYR A 237 3.05 -7.23 -11.30
CA TYR A 237 2.41 -8.32 -12.04
C TYR A 237 1.42 -9.16 -11.18
N TRP A 238 1.55 -9.16 -9.87
CA TRP A 238 0.69 -9.87 -8.91
C TRP A 238 -0.08 -8.96 -7.95
N ARG A 239 -0.04 -7.63 -8.19
CA ARG A 239 -0.74 -6.60 -7.39
C ARG A 239 -1.20 -5.49 -8.30
N HIS A 240 -2.50 -5.35 -8.44
CA HIS A 240 -3.11 -4.30 -9.23
C HIS A 240 -4.04 -3.46 -8.36
N PHE A 241 -4.28 -2.23 -8.75
CA PHE A 241 -5.33 -1.44 -8.14
C PHE A 241 -6.72 -1.98 -8.52
N LEU A 242 -7.65 -1.92 -7.60
CA LEU A 242 -9.07 -2.14 -7.87
C LEU A 242 -9.67 -0.80 -8.32
N LEU A 243 -9.66 -0.55 -9.62
CA LEU A 243 -10.14 0.70 -10.20
C LEU A 243 -11.49 0.49 -10.90
N PRO A 244 -12.42 1.46 -10.80
CA PRO A 244 -13.60 1.46 -11.65
C PRO A 244 -13.21 1.76 -13.11
N ASP A 245 -13.99 1.29 -14.09
CA ASP A 245 -13.70 1.45 -15.52
C ASP A 245 -13.49 2.93 -15.93
N ASN A 246 -14.14 3.86 -15.23
CA ASN A 246 -14.03 5.30 -15.47
C ASN A 246 -13.08 6.02 -14.51
N TRP A 247 -12.09 5.32 -13.95
CA TRP A 247 -11.16 5.84 -12.95
C TRP A 247 -10.45 7.13 -13.39
N LEU A 248 -10.01 7.20 -14.65
CA LEU A 248 -9.32 8.36 -15.18
C LEU A 248 -10.23 9.59 -15.21
N ASN A 249 -11.49 9.42 -15.62
CA ASN A 249 -12.49 10.48 -15.56
C ASN A 249 -12.73 10.96 -14.13
N ARG A 250 -12.78 10.03 -13.15
CA ARG A 250 -12.93 10.38 -11.73
C ARG A 250 -11.75 11.21 -11.23
N MET A 251 -10.53 10.83 -11.59
CA MET A 251 -9.32 11.61 -11.25
C MET A 251 -9.41 13.03 -11.83
N GLN A 252 -9.69 13.15 -13.13
CA GLN A 252 -9.74 14.41 -13.85
C GLN A 252 -10.85 15.35 -13.36
N HIS A 253 -12.10 14.86 -13.32
CA HIS A 253 -13.25 15.67 -12.93
C HIS A 253 -13.17 16.17 -11.50
N ASN A 254 -12.57 15.41 -10.62
CA ASN A 254 -12.38 15.81 -9.24
C ASN A 254 -11.02 16.45 -8.98
N ASN A 255 -10.21 16.66 -10.05
CA ASN A 255 -8.89 17.27 -10.02
C ASN A 255 -7.94 16.65 -8.99
N PHE A 256 -7.90 15.31 -8.90
CA PHE A 256 -6.92 14.60 -8.09
C PHE A 256 -5.59 14.48 -8.83
N ASP A 257 -4.52 14.56 -8.07
CA ASP A 257 -3.15 14.59 -8.58
C ASP A 257 -2.47 13.22 -8.45
N VAL A 258 -2.72 12.55 -7.33
CA VAL A 258 -2.04 11.31 -6.93
C VAL A 258 -3.05 10.29 -6.40
N LEU A 259 -2.97 9.07 -6.89
CA LEU A 259 -3.67 7.90 -6.38
C LEU A 259 -2.64 6.95 -5.76
N LEU A 260 -2.84 6.61 -4.50
CA LEU A 260 -1.99 5.71 -3.72
C LEU A 260 -2.78 4.48 -3.27
N PRO A 261 -2.09 3.37 -2.93
CA PRO A 261 -2.75 2.27 -2.22
C PRO A 261 -3.30 2.76 -0.89
N VAL A 262 -4.49 2.28 -0.53
CA VAL A 262 -5.01 2.50 0.83
C VAL A 262 -3.93 2.12 1.84
N PRO A 263 -3.55 3.03 2.75
CA PRO A 263 -2.53 2.73 3.75
C PRO A 263 -2.93 1.55 4.62
N LEU A 264 -1.95 0.93 5.22
CA LEU A 264 -2.16 -0.07 6.26
C LEU A 264 -1.42 0.34 7.52
N TYR A 265 -1.91 -0.20 8.65
CA TYR A 265 -1.26 -0.01 9.93
C TYR A 265 -0.05 -0.92 10.07
N VAL A 266 1.05 -0.37 10.58
CA VAL A 266 2.26 -1.11 10.97
C VAL A 266 2.68 -0.75 12.40
N ALA A 267 2.95 -1.76 13.21
CA ALA A 267 3.33 -1.58 14.61
C ALA A 267 4.86 -1.50 14.77
N PRO A 268 5.33 -0.73 15.75
CA PRO A 268 4.65 0.35 16.46
C PRO A 268 4.67 1.66 15.66
N THR A 269 5.71 1.93 14.86
CA THR A 269 5.87 3.05 13.92
C THR A 269 6.59 2.60 12.67
N LEU A 270 6.64 3.43 11.63
CA LEU A 270 7.35 3.13 10.38
C LEU A 270 8.83 2.85 10.64
N GLU A 271 9.49 3.70 11.42
CA GLU A 271 10.89 3.53 11.79
C GLU A 271 11.15 2.22 12.53
N LEU A 272 10.43 1.99 13.63
CA LEU A 272 10.65 0.80 14.46
C LEU A 272 10.27 -0.49 13.73
N ASN A 273 9.22 -0.44 12.90
CA ASN A 273 8.83 -1.55 12.04
C ASN A 273 9.90 -1.88 11.00
N PHE A 274 10.51 -0.86 10.39
CA PHE A 274 11.62 -1.05 9.46
C PHE A 274 12.83 -1.67 10.17
N LYS A 275 13.29 -1.07 11.27
CA LYS A 275 14.47 -1.51 12.02
C LYS A 275 14.35 -2.93 12.60
N ALA A 276 13.12 -3.38 12.90
CA ALA A 276 12.86 -4.74 13.35
C ALA A 276 12.95 -5.80 12.23
N ARG A 277 12.91 -5.41 10.96
CA ARG A 277 12.85 -6.32 9.80
C ARG A 277 14.02 -6.19 8.85
N HIS A 278 14.67 -5.04 8.86
CA HIS A 278 15.73 -4.67 7.94
C HIS A 278 16.92 -4.14 8.72
N LEU A 279 18.02 -3.87 8.02
CA LEU A 279 19.26 -3.37 8.60
C LEU A 279 19.08 -1.95 9.15
N PRO A 280 19.19 -1.72 10.47
CA PRO A 280 19.00 -0.39 11.07
C PRO A 280 19.92 0.68 10.48
N ARG A 281 21.19 0.34 10.14
CA ARG A 281 22.14 1.27 9.54
C ARG A 281 21.63 1.89 8.23
N VAL A 282 20.87 1.10 7.42
CA VAL A 282 20.28 1.60 6.17
C VAL A 282 19.29 2.73 6.42
N TRP A 283 18.50 2.62 7.49
CA TRP A 283 17.59 3.66 7.93
C TRP A 283 18.29 4.93 8.37
N GLU A 284 19.34 4.80 9.20
CA GLU A 284 20.11 5.93 9.68
C GLU A 284 20.80 6.67 8.52
N THR A 285 21.40 5.92 7.59
CA THR A 285 21.99 6.49 6.38
C THR A 285 20.94 7.21 5.53
N MET A 286 19.76 6.64 5.35
CA MET A 286 18.66 7.31 4.62
C MET A 286 18.31 8.67 5.25
N LEU A 287 18.14 8.73 6.57
CA LEU A 287 17.84 9.99 7.25
C LEU A 287 18.96 11.01 7.11
N ALA A 288 20.23 10.57 7.16
CA ALA A 288 21.37 11.45 6.93
C ALA A 288 21.37 12.00 5.50
N LYS A 289 21.17 11.15 4.48
CA LYS A 289 21.12 11.57 3.07
C LYS A 289 19.93 12.44 2.76
N LEU A 290 18.77 12.18 3.35
CA LEU A 290 17.61 13.07 3.25
C LEU A 290 17.94 14.47 3.78
N LYS A 291 18.59 14.56 4.96
CA LYS A 291 18.99 15.84 5.56
C LYS A 291 20.01 16.60 4.71
N GLU A 292 20.95 15.87 4.09
CA GLU A 292 21.98 16.45 3.22
C GLU A 292 21.38 17.02 1.92
N SER A 293 20.48 16.26 1.28
CA SER A 293 19.94 16.61 -0.05
C SER A 293 18.69 17.50 0.02
N HIS A 294 17.84 17.33 1.04
CA HIS A 294 16.57 18.03 1.20
C HIS A 294 16.39 18.53 2.64
N PRO A 295 17.18 19.51 3.09
CA PRO A 295 17.16 20.00 4.47
C PRO A 295 15.78 20.56 4.88
N ASP A 296 15.05 21.17 3.96
CA ASP A 296 13.74 21.77 4.23
C ASP A 296 12.66 20.70 4.49
N ASP A 297 12.75 19.53 3.82
CA ASP A 297 11.82 18.42 3.98
C ASP A 297 12.20 17.51 5.16
N TYR A 298 13.43 17.61 5.67
CA TYR A 298 13.95 16.66 6.64
C TYR A 298 13.10 16.58 7.90
N ASP A 299 12.79 17.72 8.52
CA ASP A 299 12.08 17.74 9.80
C ASP A 299 10.65 17.16 9.69
N PRO A 300 9.78 17.58 8.74
CA PRO A 300 8.44 17.02 8.62
C PRO A 300 8.48 15.53 8.24
N ILE A 301 9.33 15.12 7.29
CA ILE A 301 9.43 13.71 6.87
C ILE A 301 9.98 12.84 7.99
N SER A 302 11.07 13.24 8.64
CA SER A 302 11.64 12.46 9.74
C SER A 302 10.69 12.33 10.93
N HIS A 303 9.92 13.38 11.21
CA HIS A 303 8.87 13.34 12.23
C HIS A 303 7.79 12.31 11.86
N TYR A 304 7.26 12.39 10.64
CA TYR A 304 6.26 11.44 10.15
C TYR A 304 6.76 9.98 10.24
N LEU A 305 7.95 9.71 9.75
CA LEU A 305 8.56 8.37 9.77
C LEU A 305 8.74 7.81 11.18
N LYS A 306 9.04 8.66 12.18
CA LYS A 306 9.23 8.28 13.58
C LYS A 306 7.93 8.08 14.34
N THR A 307 6.88 8.80 13.99
CA THR A 307 5.65 8.86 14.79
C THR A 307 4.47 8.15 14.15
N SER A 308 4.41 8.08 12.81
CA SER A 308 3.30 7.46 12.09
C SER A 308 3.42 5.94 12.08
N SER A 309 2.24 5.30 12.12
CA SER A 309 2.05 3.86 11.90
C SER A 309 1.34 3.58 10.57
N LEU A 310 1.10 4.60 9.74
CA LEU A 310 0.41 4.45 8.46
C LEU A 310 1.40 4.39 7.30
N TYR A 311 1.15 3.46 6.39
CA TYR A 311 2.09 3.11 5.34
C TYR A 311 1.38 2.67 4.06
N SER A 312 1.60 3.36 2.96
CA SER A 312 1.14 2.98 1.62
C SER A 312 2.16 2.04 0.97
N PRO A 313 1.86 0.73 0.88
CA PRO A 313 2.86 -0.27 0.52
C PRO A 313 3.07 -0.40 -0.99
N CYS A 314 4.19 -1.03 -1.34
CA CYS A 314 4.48 -1.63 -2.64
C CYS A 314 4.96 -0.67 -3.74
N ASN A 315 5.38 0.55 -3.43
CA ASN A 315 5.78 1.53 -4.45
C ASN A 315 4.76 1.66 -5.62
N MET A 316 3.46 1.46 -5.32
CA MET A 316 2.38 1.56 -6.29
C MET A 316 1.76 2.95 -6.26
N PHE A 317 1.44 3.46 -7.43
CA PHE A 317 0.78 4.75 -7.57
C PHE A 317 0.15 4.92 -8.96
N VAL A 318 -0.73 5.91 -9.11
CA VAL A 318 -1.02 6.60 -10.37
C VAL A 318 -0.97 8.10 -10.07
N MET A 319 -0.15 8.86 -10.78
CA MET A 319 -0.02 10.29 -10.55
C MET A 319 0.16 11.08 -11.85
N LYS A 320 -0.10 12.36 -11.80
CA LYS A 320 0.23 13.27 -12.91
C LYS A 320 1.72 13.20 -13.21
N ARG A 321 2.10 13.18 -14.49
CA ARG A 321 3.50 13.08 -14.92
C ARG A 321 4.40 14.13 -14.27
N GLN A 322 3.91 15.36 -14.16
CA GLN A 322 4.68 16.42 -13.51
C GLN A 322 5.04 16.04 -12.06
N ILE A 323 4.07 15.55 -11.30
CA ILE A 323 4.28 15.16 -9.89
C ILE A 323 5.19 13.94 -9.79
N MET A 324 5.07 12.98 -10.72
CA MET A 324 6.03 11.87 -10.79
C MET A 324 7.46 12.36 -11.02
N ASN A 325 7.65 13.36 -11.89
CA ASN A 325 8.97 13.93 -12.14
C ASN A 325 9.51 14.61 -10.86
N GLU A 326 8.74 15.46 -10.21
CA GLU A 326 9.10 16.14 -8.96
C GLU A 326 9.46 15.12 -7.86
N TYR A 327 8.62 14.09 -7.69
CA TYR A 327 8.87 13.01 -6.74
C TYR A 327 10.14 12.21 -7.07
N CYS A 328 10.38 11.87 -8.33
CA CYS A 328 11.57 11.12 -8.74
C CYS A 328 12.84 11.95 -8.63
N GLU A 329 12.79 13.23 -8.96
CA GLU A 329 13.90 14.18 -8.74
C GLU A 329 14.28 14.31 -7.27
N TRP A 330 13.30 14.23 -6.39
CA TRP A 330 13.51 14.21 -4.95
C TRP A 330 14.02 12.85 -4.44
N LEU A 331 13.42 11.73 -4.89
CA LEU A 331 13.68 10.38 -4.36
C LEU A 331 15.04 9.81 -4.76
N PHE A 332 15.37 9.86 -6.06
CA PHE A 332 16.52 9.11 -6.59
C PHE A 332 17.86 9.59 -6.06
N PRO A 333 18.14 10.88 -5.85
CA PRO A 333 19.38 11.34 -5.22
C PRO A 333 19.59 10.73 -3.83
N ILE A 334 18.54 10.63 -3.01
CA ILE A 334 18.59 10.00 -1.69
C ILE A 334 18.98 8.52 -1.82
N LEU A 335 18.27 7.79 -2.68
CA LEU A 335 18.49 6.34 -2.84
C LEU A 335 19.85 6.01 -3.41
N PHE A 336 20.36 6.81 -4.35
CA PHE A 336 21.70 6.63 -4.90
C PHE A 336 22.77 6.90 -3.85
N ALA A 337 22.66 7.98 -3.09
CA ALA A 337 23.60 8.29 -2.03
C ALA A 337 23.62 7.23 -0.93
N VAL A 338 22.44 6.70 -0.55
CA VAL A 338 22.35 5.57 0.39
C VAL A 338 22.99 4.32 -0.21
N SER A 339 22.71 4.01 -1.49
CA SER A 339 23.27 2.84 -2.17
C SER A 339 24.78 2.93 -2.33
N GLU A 340 25.34 4.11 -2.53
CA GLU A 340 26.77 4.35 -2.60
C GLU A 340 27.45 4.12 -1.25
N GLU A 341 26.87 4.62 -0.15
CA GLU A 341 27.44 4.49 1.19
C GLU A 341 27.29 3.08 1.78
N ILE A 342 26.15 2.44 1.60
CA ILE A 342 25.86 1.09 2.15
C ILE A 342 26.50 -0.01 1.28
N GLY A 343 26.50 0.14 -0.04
CA GLY A 343 26.98 -0.84 -1.00
C GLY A 343 26.07 -2.08 -1.14
N GLN A 344 26.64 -3.16 -1.64
CA GLN A 344 25.97 -4.45 -1.75
C GLN A 344 25.89 -5.16 -0.40
N VAL A 345 24.79 -5.84 -0.14
CA VAL A 345 24.55 -6.64 1.06
C VAL A 345 24.48 -8.11 0.65
N GLU A 346 25.17 -9.01 1.39
CA GLU A 346 25.22 -10.44 1.06
C GLU A 346 23.85 -11.12 1.07
N ASP A 347 23.00 -10.79 2.05
CA ASP A 347 21.63 -11.28 2.09
C ASP A 347 20.82 -10.68 0.94
N ALA A 348 20.38 -11.50 0.00
CA ALA A 348 19.68 -11.08 -1.20
C ALA A 348 18.36 -10.34 -0.89
N TYR A 349 17.68 -10.67 0.20
CA TYR A 349 16.47 -9.96 0.63
C TYR A 349 16.82 -8.58 1.19
N GLN A 350 17.82 -8.50 2.08
CA GLN A 350 18.25 -7.23 2.65
C GLN A 350 18.94 -6.32 1.63
N ASN A 351 19.56 -6.88 0.60
CA ASN A 351 20.16 -6.11 -0.50
C ASN A 351 19.11 -5.26 -1.27
N ARG A 352 17.84 -5.58 -1.14
CA ARG A 352 16.72 -4.84 -1.75
C ARG A 352 16.31 -3.59 -0.94
N TYR A 353 17.15 -3.14 -0.02
CA TYR A 353 16.85 -2.01 0.86
C TYR A 353 16.41 -0.72 0.14
N PRO A 354 16.87 -0.36 -1.08
CA PRO A 354 16.36 0.83 -1.77
C PRO A 354 14.85 0.75 -2.02
N GLY A 355 14.33 -0.42 -2.43
CA GLY A 355 12.90 -0.64 -2.60
C GLY A 355 12.12 -0.47 -1.28
N PHE A 356 12.65 -1.02 -0.18
CA PHE A 356 12.02 -0.88 1.14
C PHE A 356 12.05 0.56 1.67
N LEU A 357 13.11 1.31 1.39
CA LEU A 357 13.19 2.72 1.74
C LEU A 357 12.22 3.55 0.91
N ALA A 358 12.17 3.31 -0.41
CA ALA A 358 11.31 4.06 -1.33
C ALA A 358 9.83 3.99 -0.94
N GLU A 359 9.34 2.82 -0.49
CA GLU A 359 7.97 2.69 0.00
C GLU A 359 7.67 3.63 1.20
N ARG A 360 8.61 3.76 2.14
CA ARG A 360 8.47 4.63 3.32
C ARG A 360 8.62 6.09 2.96
N LEU A 361 9.57 6.40 2.09
CA LEU A 361 9.79 7.74 1.59
C LEU A 361 8.61 8.23 0.76
N MET A 362 8.02 7.39 -0.12
CA MET A 362 6.81 7.73 -0.87
C MET A 362 5.65 8.07 0.08
N THR A 363 5.45 7.23 1.09
CA THR A 363 4.39 7.45 2.08
C THR A 363 4.59 8.77 2.82
N ALA A 364 5.81 9.02 3.31
CA ALA A 364 6.12 10.22 4.07
C ALA A 364 6.08 11.49 3.19
N TYR A 365 6.63 11.43 1.98
CA TYR A 365 6.62 12.53 1.02
C TYR A 365 5.19 13.01 0.77
N PHE A 366 4.31 12.14 0.32
CA PHE A 366 2.92 12.53 0.05
C PHE A 366 2.12 12.87 1.30
N ALA A 367 2.44 12.30 2.45
CA ALA A 367 1.75 12.64 3.69
C ALA A 367 2.15 14.02 4.23
N THR A 368 3.36 14.50 3.93
CA THR A 368 3.86 15.83 4.37
C THR A 368 3.61 16.93 3.34
N HIS A 369 3.24 16.57 2.10
CA HIS A 369 2.90 17.51 1.02
C HIS A 369 1.41 17.44 0.64
N GLU A 370 0.54 17.05 1.58
CA GLU A 370 -0.91 16.93 1.29
C GLU A 370 -1.61 18.26 1.06
N ASP A 371 -1.03 19.36 1.47
CA ASP A 371 -1.52 20.72 1.15
C ASP A 371 -1.19 21.12 -0.30
N GLU A 372 -0.18 20.50 -0.91
CA GLU A 372 0.25 20.76 -2.29
C GLU A 372 -0.42 19.82 -3.28
N TYR A 373 -0.64 18.56 -2.90
CA TYR A 373 -1.16 17.51 -3.79
C TYR A 373 -2.52 16.99 -3.31
N ARG A 374 -3.45 16.88 -4.24
CA ARG A 374 -4.75 16.25 -3.97
C ARG A 374 -4.63 14.72 -4.11
N ILE A 375 -4.59 14.04 -2.97
CA ILE A 375 -4.36 12.60 -2.89
C ILE A 375 -5.68 11.86 -2.76
N ILE A 376 -5.79 10.75 -3.50
CA ILE A 376 -6.89 9.79 -3.42
C ILE A 376 -6.34 8.38 -3.25
N TYR A 377 -7.16 7.47 -2.73
CA TYR A 377 -6.75 6.10 -2.45
C TYR A 377 -7.55 5.07 -3.25
N ALA A 378 -6.90 3.94 -3.55
CA ALA A 378 -7.55 2.76 -4.11
C ALA A 378 -7.16 1.50 -3.34
N ASP A 379 -8.08 0.57 -3.23
CA ASP A 379 -7.75 -0.78 -2.80
C ASP A 379 -6.94 -1.50 -3.88
N LYS A 380 -6.22 -2.53 -3.47
CA LYS A 380 -5.46 -3.39 -4.37
C LYS A 380 -5.77 -4.86 -4.12
N ASN A 381 -5.68 -5.65 -5.17
CA ASN A 381 -5.71 -7.10 -5.07
C ASN A 381 -4.33 -7.70 -4.81
N PHE A 382 -4.33 -9.01 -4.57
CA PHE A 382 -3.15 -9.87 -4.62
C PHE A 382 -3.52 -11.09 -5.46
N LEU A 383 -2.97 -11.19 -6.66
CA LEU A 383 -3.10 -12.35 -7.51
C LEU A 383 -2.17 -13.47 -7.01
N LYS A 384 -2.58 -14.72 -7.18
CA LYS A 384 -1.85 -15.91 -6.78
C LYS A 384 -1.31 -16.66 -7.98
#